data_a9848940b0b3cf1a1969b3524b0a6ad7
#
_entry.id   a9848940b0b3cf1a1969b3524b0a6ad7
#
_cell.length_a   1.000
_cell.length_b   1.000
_cell.length_c   1.000
_cell.angle_alpha   90.00
_cell.angle_beta   90.00
_cell.angle_gamma   90.00
#
_symmetry.space_group_name_H-M   'P 1'
#
loop_
_entity.id
_entity.type
_entity.pdbx_description
1 polymer ?
#
loop_
_entity_poly.entity_id
_entity_poly.type
_entity_poly.pdbx_seq_one_letter_code
_entity_poly.pdbx_strand_id
1 'polypeptide(L)'
;RDWSSDVCSSDLRGMAETIKANIAHFGYEGMKPGDILITNDAYLTGSHLNHVTLTMPIFYEGHLVGFSCCMAHWINIGGVLNGFTTDIYSEGLQIPIMKLQNAGELNQDLVDVIMMNVRIPERAQGDLRAQITAVLTGEKRFLELVSRYGRLPVLDAIDEILDQSERAARAR
;
A
#
# COMPACT_ATOMS: atom_id res chain seq x y z
N ARG A 1 13.83 -7.84 -20.91
CA ARG A 1 12.44 -7.60 -20.54
C ARG A 1 12.35 -6.17 -20.06
N ASP A 2 11.56 -5.39 -20.74
CA ASP A 2 11.31 -4.00 -20.40
C ASP A 2 10.36 -3.97 -19.20
N TRP A 3 10.88 -3.67 -18.03
CA TRP A 3 10.12 -3.58 -16.79
C TRP A 3 9.25 -2.31 -16.73
N SER A 4 9.40 -1.41 -17.72
CA SER A 4 8.67 -0.13 -17.76
C SER A 4 7.19 -0.27 -18.15
N SER A 5 6.79 -1.42 -18.68
CA SER A 5 5.42 -1.66 -19.17
C SER A 5 4.43 -2.12 -18.10
N ASP A 6 4.91 -2.55 -16.92
CA ASP A 6 4.06 -3.17 -15.89
C ASP A 6 3.74 -2.24 -14.72
N VAL A 7 4.35 -1.05 -14.66
CA VAL A 7 4.07 -0.04 -13.62
C VAL A 7 3.21 1.07 -14.22
N CYS A 8 1.93 1.05 -13.92
CA CYS A 8 1.04 2.14 -14.27
C CYS A 8 1.41 3.38 -13.43
N SER A 9 1.65 4.52 -14.08
CA SER A 9 1.99 5.77 -13.37
C SER A 9 0.87 6.23 -12.42
N SER A 10 -0.37 5.82 -12.66
CA SER A 10 -1.50 6.02 -11.76
C SER A 10 -1.34 5.29 -10.43
N ASP A 11 -0.70 4.11 -10.43
CA ASP A 11 -0.51 3.29 -9.23
C ASP A 11 0.45 3.96 -8.25
N LEU A 12 1.57 4.52 -8.75
CA LEU A 12 2.51 5.28 -7.92
C LEU A 12 1.86 6.50 -7.26
N ARG A 13 1.03 7.22 -8.01
CA ARG A 13 0.27 8.35 -7.48
C ARG A 13 -0.77 7.88 -6.47
N GLY A 14 -1.49 6.81 -6.76
CA GLY A 14 -2.50 6.22 -5.88
C GLY A 14 -1.93 5.81 -4.52
N MET A 15 -0.70 5.25 -4.47
CA MET A 15 -0.05 4.91 -3.20
C MET A 15 0.19 6.13 -2.31
N ALA A 16 0.62 7.26 -2.87
CA ALA A 16 0.84 8.48 -2.09
C ALA A 16 -0.47 9.02 -1.49
N GLU A 17 -1.55 9.05 -2.28
CA GLU A 17 -2.87 9.47 -1.80
C GLU A 17 -3.43 8.49 -0.74
N THR A 18 -3.20 7.19 -0.92
CA THR A 18 -3.58 6.18 0.08
C THR A 18 -2.87 6.41 1.41
N ILE A 19 -1.58 6.74 1.40
CA ILE A 19 -0.83 7.05 2.64
C ILE A 19 -1.42 8.28 3.33
N LYS A 20 -1.72 9.35 2.59
CA LYS A 20 -2.38 10.55 3.14
C LYS A 20 -3.74 10.22 3.76
N ALA A 21 -4.55 9.39 3.08
CA ALA A 21 -5.84 8.95 3.59
C ALA A 21 -5.70 8.10 4.86
N ASN A 22 -4.72 7.20 4.92
CA ASN A 22 -4.41 6.43 6.11
C ASN A 22 -4.02 7.31 7.30
N ILE A 23 -3.19 8.33 7.07
CA ILE A 23 -2.83 9.32 8.10
C ILE A 23 -4.06 10.11 8.56
N ALA A 24 -4.92 10.53 7.62
CA ALA A 24 -6.15 11.24 7.96
C ALA A 24 -7.14 10.37 8.76
N HIS A 25 -7.18 9.06 8.47
CA HIS A 25 -8.10 8.12 9.12
C HIS A 25 -7.65 7.72 10.55
N PHE A 26 -6.38 7.35 10.72
CA PHE A 26 -5.87 6.85 12.00
C PHE A 26 -5.18 7.92 12.85
N GLY A 27 -4.72 9.03 12.24
CA GLY A 27 -3.75 9.92 12.87
C GLY A 27 -2.39 9.23 13.07
N TYR A 28 -1.39 10.00 13.46
CA TYR A 28 -0.08 9.45 13.78
C TYR A 28 -0.10 8.57 15.03
N GLU A 29 -0.92 8.92 16.00
CA GLU A 29 -1.07 8.22 17.29
C GLU A 29 -1.82 6.88 17.17
N GLY A 30 -2.66 6.73 16.15
CA GLY A 30 -3.42 5.50 15.92
C GLY A 30 -2.65 4.41 15.20
N MET A 31 -1.45 4.72 14.69
CA MET A 31 -0.56 3.77 14.03
C MET A 31 0.53 3.29 14.97
N LYS A 32 0.89 2.00 14.88
CA LYS A 32 1.87 1.35 15.74
C LYS A 32 2.90 0.57 14.92
N PRO A 33 4.10 0.32 15.48
CA PRO A 33 5.04 -0.63 14.89
C PRO A 33 4.38 -1.99 14.64
N GLY A 34 4.57 -2.54 13.45
CA GLY A 34 3.98 -3.82 13.04
C GLY A 34 2.54 -3.74 12.50
N ASP A 35 1.94 -2.55 12.44
CA ASP A 35 0.66 -2.37 11.73
C ASP A 35 0.87 -2.54 10.22
N ILE A 36 -0.09 -3.19 9.57
CA ILE A 36 -0.24 -3.18 8.12
C ILE A 36 -1.68 -2.76 7.81
N LEU A 37 -1.82 -1.68 7.08
CA LEU A 37 -3.11 -1.14 6.65
C LEU A 37 -3.45 -1.67 5.27
N ILE A 38 -4.74 -1.92 5.02
CA ILE A 38 -5.25 -2.38 3.72
C ILE A 38 -6.40 -1.50 3.26
N THR A 39 -6.48 -1.23 1.98
CA THR A 39 -7.65 -0.65 1.32
C THR A 39 -7.61 -0.93 -0.18
N ASN A 40 -8.78 -0.94 -0.82
CA ASN A 40 -8.92 -0.88 -2.26
C ASN A 40 -9.96 0.19 -2.68
N ASP A 41 -10.19 1.18 -1.82
CA ASP A 41 -11.14 2.25 -2.11
C ASP A 41 -10.70 3.05 -3.34
N ALA A 42 -11.39 2.84 -4.46
CA ALA A 42 -11.08 3.47 -5.74
C ALA A 42 -11.23 5.00 -5.72
N TYR A 43 -12.06 5.53 -4.85
CA TYR A 43 -12.23 6.99 -4.69
C TYR A 43 -11.05 7.65 -3.96
N LEU A 44 -10.32 6.88 -3.15
CA LEU A 44 -9.11 7.36 -2.48
C LEU A 44 -7.87 7.21 -3.36
N THR A 45 -7.76 6.08 -4.06
CA THR A 45 -6.57 5.76 -4.88
C THR A 45 -6.66 6.29 -6.31
N GLY A 46 -7.87 6.65 -6.75
CA GLY A 46 -8.14 7.10 -8.14
C GLY A 46 -8.03 5.98 -9.17
N SER A 47 -8.15 4.71 -8.75
CA SER A 47 -8.10 3.54 -9.62
C SER A 47 -9.38 2.68 -9.48
N HIS A 48 -9.30 1.38 -9.63
CA HIS A 48 -10.43 0.46 -9.52
C HIS A 48 -10.21 -0.57 -8.39
N LEU A 49 -11.26 -1.32 -8.01
CA LEU A 49 -11.24 -2.17 -6.81
C LEU A 49 -10.20 -3.30 -6.84
N ASN A 50 -9.72 -3.70 -8.02
CA ASN A 50 -8.66 -4.71 -8.13
C ASN A 50 -7.31 -4.22 -7.60
N HIS A 51 -7.10 -2.90 -7.48
CA HIS A 51 -5.89 -2.32 -6.91
C HIS A 51 -5.95 -2.35 -5.38
N VAL A 52 -5.51 -3.46 -4.82
CA VAL A 52 -5.39 -3.62 -3.37
C VAL A 52 -4.07 -3.02 -2.91
N THR A 53 -4.15 -2.05 -2.00
CA THR A 53 -2.98 -1.34 -1.46
C THR A 53 -2.73 -1.76 -0.02
N LEU A 54 -1.49 -2.16 0.27
CA LEU A 54 -0.99 -2.33 1.63
C LEU A 54 -0.05 -1.19 1.97
N THR A 55 -0.18 -0.67 3.19
CA THR A 55 0.68 0.40 3.73
C THR A 55 1.14 0.01 5.13
N MET A 56 2.45 0.05 5.35
CA MET A 56 3.07 -0.25 6.63
C MET A 56 3.81 0.98 7.16
N PRO A 57 3.45 1.55 8.32
CA PRO A 57 4.19 2.64 8.93
C PRO A 57 5.54 2.12 9.46
N ILE A 58 6.61 2.84 9.17
CA ILE A 58 7.98 2.49 9.57
C ILE A 58 8.38 3.33 10.79
N PHE A 59 8.69 2.67 11.88
CA PHE A 59 9.14 3.32 13.12
C PHE A 59 10.62 3.08 13.39
N TYR A 60 11.32 4.12 13.82
CA TYR A 60 12.68 4.05 14.28
C TYR A 60 12.83 4.81 15.60
N GLU A 61 13.29 4.14 16.66
CA GLU A 61 13.42 4.71 18.02
C GLU A 61 12.14 5.41 18.52
N GLY A 62 10.98 4.79 18.24
CA GLY A 62 9.67 5.31 18.64
C GLY A 62 9.12 6.44 17.75
N HIS A 63 9.84 6.88 16.73
CA HIS A 63 9.39 7.90 15.78
C HIS A 63 8.94 7.28 14.46
N LEU A 64 7.82 7.74 13.94
CA LEU A 64 7.41 7.41 12.57
C LEU A 64 8.36 8.11 11.58
N VAL A 65 9.06 7.35 10.75
CA VAL A 65 10.09 7.84 9.83
C VAL A 65 9.72 7.68 8.35
N GLY A 66 8.63 6.96 8.05
CA GLY A 66 8.17 6.76 6.70
C GLY A 66 7.12 5.66 6.61
N PHE A 67 6.81 5.29 5.38
CA PHE A 67 5.87 4.20 5.07
C PHE A 67 6.45 3.29 3.99
N SER A 68 6.25 1.99 4.16
CA SER A 68 6.41 1.02 3.08
C SER A 68 5.04 0.75 2.48
N CYS A 69 4.91 0.92 1.17
CA CYS A 69 3.64 0.79 0.47
C CYS A 69 3.79 -0.13 -0.74
N CYS A 70 2.80 -0.98 -0.94
CA CYS A 70 2.72 -1.88 -2.09
C CYS A 70 1.29 -1.90 -2.62
N MET A 71 1.11 -1.63 -3.89
CA MET A 71 -0.16 -1.79 -4.59
C MET A 71 -0.03 -2.95 -5.57
N ALA A 72 -1.01 -3.85 -5.57
CA ALA A 72 -1.06 -4.96 -6.51
C ALA A 72 -2.44 -5.06 -7.15
N HIS A 73 -2.45 -5.36 -8.44
CA HIS A 73 -3.68 -5.64 -9.18
C HIS A 73 -4.07 -7.10 -8.97
N TRP A 74 -5.05 -7.34 -8.11
CA TRP A 74 -5.57 -8.69 -7.90
C TRP A 74 -6.38 -9.15 -9.12
N ILE A 75 -6.21 -10.41 -9.47
CA ILE A 75 -6.87 -10.99 -10.65
C ILE A 75 -8.39 -11.05 -10.51
N ASN A 76 -8.88 -11.08 -9.27
CA ASN A 76 -10.30 -11.12 -8.95
C ASN A 76 -10.56 -10.54 -7.57
N ILE A 77 -11.56 -9.68 -7.47
CA ILE A 77 -12.03 -9.05 -6.22
C ILE A 77 -13.54 -9.31 -5.98
N GLY A 78 -14.10 -10.34 -6.61
CA GLY A 78 -15.54 -10.59 -6.60
C GLY A 78 -16.24 -9.94 -7.80
N GLY A 79 -17.44 -9.41 -7.59
CA GLY A 79 -18.20 -8.68 -8.59
C GLY A 79 -18.69 -9.50 -9.79
N VAL A 80 -19.02 -8.86 -10.90
CA VAL A 80 -19.52 -9.51 -12.11
C VAL A 80 -18.38 -10.05 -12.98
N LEU A 81 -18.64 -11.15 -13.71
CA LEU A 81 -17.61 -11.82 -14.51
C LEU A 81 -17.30 -11.15 -15.85
N ASN A 82 -18.20 -10.35 -16.40
CA ASN A 82 -18.16 -9.93 -17.79
C ASN A 82 -17.58 -8.53 -18.06
N GLY A 83 -16.84 -7.96 -17.13
CA GLY A 83 -16.05 -6.75 -17.38
C GLY A 83 -16.83 -5.44 -17.62
N PHE A 84 -18.15 -5.48 -17.75
CA PHE A 84 -18.99 -4.30 -17.86
C PHE A 84 -19.71 -4.09 -16.53
N THR A 85 -19.08 -3.33 -15.65
CA THR A 85 -19.68 -2.91 -14.38
C THR A 85 -20.51 -1.65 -14.62
N THR A 86 -21.72 -1.62 -14.07
CA THR A 86 -22.60 -0.46 -14.14
C THR A 86 -22.39 0.52 -12.99
N ASP A 87 -21.82 0.01 -11.91
CA ASP A 87 -21.52 0.76 -10.69
C ASP A 87 -20.42 0.05 -9.88
N ILE A 88 -19.90 0.71 -8.86
CA ILE A 88 -18.81 0.18 -8.03
C ILE A 88 -19.22 -1.07 -7.25
N TYR A 89 -20.51 -1.26 -6.93
CA TYR A 89 -20.97 -2.44 -6.18
C TYR A 89 -20.95 -3.70 -7.06
N SER A 90 -21.12 -3.54 -8.36
CA SER A 90 -20.98 -4.64 -9.32
C SER A 90 -19.51 -4.97 -9.65
N GLU A 91 -18.57 -4.07 -9.35
CA GLU A 91 -17.15 -4.28 -9.59
C GLU A 91 -16.53 -5.29 -8.62
N GLY A 92 -16.95 -5.30 -7.35
CA GLY A 92 -16.49 -6.29 -6.37
C GLY A 92 -16.51 -5.84 -4.93
N LEU A 93 -15.73 -6.54 -4.11
CA LEU A 93 -15.59 -6.27 -2.69
C LEU A 93 -14.86 -4.94 -2.47
N GLN A 94 -15.51 -4.03 -1.75
CA GLN A 94 -14.91 -2.79 -1.30
C GLN A 94 -14.30 -2.98 0.10
N ILE A 95 -13.02 -2.70 0.23
CA ILE A 95 -12.27 -2.77 1.49
C ILE A 95 -11.94 -1.33 1.89
N PRO A 96 -12.62 -0.77 2.90
CA PRO A 96 -12.27 0.55 3.41
C PRO A 96 -10.89 0.53 4.08
N ILE A 97 -10.41 1.68 4.53
CA ILE A 97 -9.15 1.74 5.29
C ILE A 97 -9.31 0.93 6.58
N MET A 98 -8.56 -0.16 6.69
CA MET A 98 -8.60 -1.08 7.83
C MET A 98 -7.20 -1.54 8.21
N LYS A 99 -7.02 -2.03 9.44
CA LYS A 99 -5.82 -2.75 9.85
C LYS A 99 -5.94 -4.21 9.43
N LEU A 100 -5.15 -4.60 8.43
CA LEU A 100 -4.93 -6.01 8.07
C LEU A 100 -4.10 -6.71 9.16
N GLN A 101 -3.15 -5.97 9.73
CA GLN A 101 -2.30 -6.42 10.82
C GLN A 101 -2.28 -5.33 11.89
N ASN A 102 -2.46 -5.71 13.16
CA ASN A 102 -2.45 -4.80 14.29
C ASN A 102 -1.26 -5.15 15.20
N ALA A 103 -0.26 -4.29 15.22
CA ALA A 103 0.98 -4.48 15.99
C ALA A 103 1.61 -5.88 15.80
N GLY A 104 1.65 -6.37 14.56
CA GLY A 104 2.22 -7.67 14.21
C GLY A 104 1.23 -8.84 14.17
N GLU A 105 0.01 -8.66 14.68
CA GLU A 105 -1.02 -9.71 14.69
C GLU A 105 -1.98 -9.57 13.51
N LEU A 106 -2.05 -10.62 12.68
CA LEU A 106 -2.93 -10.66 11.50
C LEU A 106 -4.40 -10.68 11.92
N ASN A 107 -5.21 -9.83 11.31
CA ASN A 107 -6.66 -9.86 11.44
C ASN A 107 -7.24 -10.98 10.56
N GLN A 108 -7.33 -12.17 11.13
CA GLN A 108 -7.78 -13.36 10.41
C GLN A 108 -9.23 -13.22 9.95
N ASP A 109 -10.10 -12.60 10.74
CA ASP A 109 -11.50 -12.39 10.38
C ASP A 109 -11.64 -11.55 9.09
N LEU A 110 -10.82 -10.51 8.96
CA LEU A 110 -10.78 -9.71 7.74
C LEU A 110 -10.28 -10.53 6.54
N VAL A 111 -9.24 -11.33 6.73
CA VAL A 111 -8.73 -12.22 5.68
C VAL A 111 -9.81 -13.20 5.24
N ASP A 112 -10.51 -13.81 6.17
CA ASP A 112 -11.58 -14.77 5.89
C ASP A 112 -12.74 -14.12 5.11
N VAL A 113 -13.15 -12.90 5.50
CA VAL A 113 -14.15 -12.13 4.75
C VAL A 113 -13.68 -11.86 3.31
N ILE A 114 -12.44 -11.44 3.12
CA ILE A 114 -11.90 -11.20 1.78
C ILE A 114 -11.90 -12.49 0.96
N MET A 115 -11.38 -13.58 1.52
CA MET A 115 -11.26 -14.87 0.82
C MET A 115 -12.62 -15.49 0.48
N MET A 116 -13.65 -15.22 1.29
CA MET A 116 -15.03 -15.66 1.03
C MET A 116 -15.67 -14.93 -0.15
N ASN A 117 -15.20 -13.72 -0.46
CA ASN A 117 -15.80 -12.85 -1.50
C ASN A 117 -15.05 -12.88 -2.84
N VAL A 118 -13.89 -13.52 -2.92
CA VAL A 118 -13.14 -13.68 -4.18
C VAL A 118 -13.35 -15.08 -4.77
N ARG A 119 -13.32 -15.20 -6.11
CA ARG A 119 -13.59 -16.48 -6.79
C ARG A 119 -12.44 -17.45 -6.78
N ILE A 120 -11.21 -16.96 -6.61
CA ILE A 120 -9.98 -17.77 -6.63
C ILE A 120 -9.18 -17.44 -5.37
N PRO A 121 -9.67 -17.90 -4.18
CA PRO A 121 -9.09 -17.52 -2.90
C PRO A 121 -7.62 -17.93 -2.75
N GLU A 122 -7.18 -19.06 -3.35
CA GLU A 122 -5.78 -19.49 -3.27
C GLU A 122 -4.83 -18.49 -3.95
N ARG A 123 -5.24 -17.89 -5.07
CA ARG A 123 -4.45 -16.85 -5.77
C ARG A 123 -4.46 -15.54 -4.98
N ALA A 124 -5.63 -15.09 -4.55
CA ALA A 124 -5.74 -13.89 -3.74
C ALA A 124 -4.93 -13.99 -2.43
N GLN A 125 -4.92 -15.15 -1.80
CA GLN A 125 -4.09 -15.40 -0.62
C GLN A 125 -2.59 -15.36 -0.96
N GLY A 126 -2.20 -15.86 -2.14
CA GLY A 126 -0.83 -15.76 -2.65
C GLY A 126 -0.41 -14.29 -2.86
N ASP A 127 -1.26 -13.50 -3.53
CA ASP A 127 -1.04 -12.08 -3.77
C ASP A 127 -0.93 -11.31 -2.45
N LEU A 128 -1.85 -11.56 -1.51
CA LEU A 128 -1.83 -10.93 -0.19
C LEU A 128 -0.54 -11.23 0.58
N ARG A 129 -0.09 -12.49 0.60
CA ARG A 129 1.18 -12.87 1.25
C ARG A 129 2.39 -12.22 0.58
N ALA A 130 2.39 -12.14 -0.74
CA ALA A 130 3.45 -11.46 -1.49
C ALA A 130 3.51 -9.96 -1.15
N GLN A 131 2.36 -9.29 -1.08
CA GLN A 131 2.27 -7.89 -0.69
C GLN A 131 2.72 -7.65 0.77
N ILE A 132 2.31 -8.50 1.72
CA ILE A 132 2.78 -8.44 3.11
C ILE A 132 4.32 -8.58 3.14
N THR A 133 4.86 -9.56 2.42
CA THR A 133 6.32 -9.75 2.33
C THR A 133 7.01 -8.53 1.72
N ALA A 134 6.40 -7.90 0.71
CA ALA A 134 6.95 -6.70 0.07
C ALA A 134 7.03 -5.52 1.04
N VAL A 135 5.96 -5.21 1.79
CA VAL A 135 5.99 -4.09 2.74
C VAL A 135 6.93 -4.34 3.91
N LEU A 136 7.01 -5.57 4.43
CA LEU A 136 7.97 -5.96 5.46
C LEU A 136 9.42 -5.85 4.97
N THR A 137 9.67 -6.24 3.72
CA THR A 137 10.99 -6.09 3.10
C THR A 137 11.37 -4.63 2.93
N GLY A 138 10.42 -3.79 2.50
CA GLY A 138 10.60 -2.34 2.38
C GLY A 138 10.95 -1.70 3.71
N GLU A 139 10.21 -2.01 4.78
CA GLU A 139 10.50 -1.55 6.15
C GLU A 139 11.92 -1.95 6.55
N LYS A 140 12.24 -3.25 6.46
CA LYS A 140 13.56 -3.79 6.83
C LYS A 140 14.70 -3.06 6.12
N ARG A 141 14.60 -2.88 4.80
CA ARG A 141 15.63 -2.23 4.00
C ARG A 141 15.76 -0.74 4.32
N PHE A 142 14.65 -0.06 4.58
CA PHE A 142 14.69 1.32 5.00
C PHE A 142 15.36 1.48 6.37
N LEU A 143 15.02 0.62 7.33
CA LEU A 143 15.64 0.62 8.66
C LEU A 143 17.14 0.27 8.63
N GLU A 144 17.58 -0.60 7.71
CA GLU A 144 19.01 -0.86 7.48
C GLU A 144 19.76 0.42 7.03
N LEU A 145 19.13 1.26 6.18
CA LEU A 145 19.70 2.55 5.77
C LEU A 145 19.76 3.53 6.95
N VAL A 146 18.64 3.66 7.67
CA VAL A 146 18.56 4.56 8.85
C VAL A 146 19.56 4.15 9.92
N SER A 147 19.70 2.84 10.18
CA SER A 147 20.69 2.33 11.15
C SER A 147 22.14 2.58 10.73
N ARG A 148 22.42 2.53 9.42
CA ARG A 148 23.77 2.71 8.87
C ARG A 148 24.20 4.16 8.80
N TYR A 149 23.32 5.06 8.42
CA TYR A 149 23.64 6.45 8.10
C TYR A 149 23.08 7.45 9.10
N GLY A 150 22.21 7.01 10.00
CA GLY A 150 21.45 7.86 10.91
C GLY A 150 20.14 8.36 10.32
N ARG A 151 19.19 8.65 11.21
CA ARG A 151 17.84 9.08 10.79
C ARG A 151 17.85 10.39 10.02
N LEU A 152 18.48 11.44 10.56
CA LEU A 152 18.47 12.76 9.94
C LEU A 152 19.14 12.77 8.56
N PRO A 153 20.36 12.22 8.38
CA PRO A 153 20.97 12.18 7.05
C PRO A 153 20.14 11.43 5.98
N VAL A 154 19.41 10.37 6.38
CA VAL A 154 18.54 9.65 5.44
C VAL A 154 17.34 10.50 5.04
N LEU A 155 16.70 11.19 5.98
CA LEU A 155 15.55 12.07 5.66
C LEU A 155 15.98 13.27 4.83
N ASP A 156 17.10 13.92 5.18
CA ASP A 156 17.66 15.05 4.39
C ASP A 156 18.01 14.62 2.95
N ALA A 157 18.53 13.41 2.78
CA ALA A 157 18.82 12.86 1.45
C ALA A 157 17.56 12.60 0.63
N ILE A 158 16.46 12.18 1.25
CA ILE A 158 15.17 11.99 0.59
C ILE A 158 14.64 13.36 0.10
N ASP A 159 14.66 14.37 0.94
CA ASP A 159 14.20 15.72 0.60
C ASP A 159 15.03 16.29 -0.59
N GLU A 160 16.36 16.15 -0.55
CA GLU A 160 17.22 16.58 -1.67
C GLU A 160 16.93 15.83 -2.97
N ILE A 161 16.66 14.49 -2.92
CA ILE A 161 16.30 13.71 -4.10
C ILE A 161 14.97 14.19 -4.69
N LEU A 162 13.98 14.49 -3.85
CA LEU A 162 12.69 15.03 -4.30
C LEU A 162 12.85 16.39 -4.95
N ASP A 163 13.60 17.30 -4.33
CA ASP A 163 13.90 18.64 -4.87
C ASP A 163 14.65 18.58 -6.20
N GLN A 164 15.66 17.72 -6.31
CA GLN A 164 16.40 17.53 -7.56
C GLN A 164 15.50 16.98 -8.66
N SER A 165 14.63 16.01 -8.32
CA SER A 165 13.70 15.41 -9.27
C SER A 165 12.68 16.43 -9.78
N GLU A 166 12.14 17.27 -8.90
CA GLU A 166 11.24 18.35 -9.27
C GLU A 166 11.94 19.38 -10.18
N ARG A 167 13.13 19.83 -9.81
CA ARG A 167 13.93 20.76 -10.65
C ARG A 167 14.21 20.19 -12.04
N ALA A 168 14.59 18.91 -12.10
CA ALA A 168 14.85 18.25 -13.37
C ALA A 168 13.59 18.09 -14.24
N ALA A 169 12.44 17.82 -13.63
CA ALA A 169 11.17 17.73 -14.35
C ALA A 169 10.70 19.08 -14.90
N ARG A 170 10.88 20.16 -14.13
CA ARG A 170 10.50 21.51 -14.55
C ARG A 170 11.44 22.12 -15.62
N ALA A 171 12.65 21.61 -15.76
CA ALA A 171 13.65 22.07 -16.73
C ALA A 171 13.48 21.43 -18.12
N ARG A 172 12.56 20.50 -18.32
CA ARG A 172 12.20 19.86 -19.60
C ARG A 172 11.00 20.55 -20.24
#